data_d065b71ebd43428ee85a27309d1daca3
#
_entry.id   d065b71ebd43428ee85a27309d1daca3
#
_cell.length_a   1.000
_cell.length_b   1.000
_cell.length_c   1.000
_cell.angle_alpha   90.00
_cell.angle_beta   90.00
_cell.angle_gamma   90.00
#
_symmetry.space_group_name_H-M   'P 1'
#
loop_
_entity.id
_entity.type
_entity.pdbx_description
1 polymer ?
#
loop_
_entity_poly.entity_id
_entity_poly.type
_entity_poly.pdbx_seq_one_letter_code
_entity_poly.pdbx_strand_id
1 'polypeptide(L)'
;EALTIATNAMLAAERIGMPEIRIILSEATIYLAISSKSNSSYNAVGKALEDINNGLIEEVPNHLKDEFKEQYVYPHNYEGSFVKQKYFGGDRVYYKPRNNRNENLIKEKLEKLWGRDYE
;
A
#
# COMPACT_ATOMS: atom_id res chain seq x y z
N GLU A 1 -6.37 -4.86 -6.77
CA GLU A 1 -6.89 -5.95 -7.65
C GLU A 1 -6.25 -5.93 -9.05
N ALA A 2 -5.92 -4.77 -9.63
CA ALA A 2 -5.37 -4.68 -10.99
C ALA A 2 -4.12 -5.55 -11.21
N LEU A 3 -3.17 -5.53 -10.27
CA LEU A 3 -1.96 -6.35 -10.34
C LEU A 3 -2.31 -7.85 -10.29
N THR A 4 -3.25 -8.24 -9.43
CA THR A 4 -3.72 -9.63 -9.31
C THR A 4 -4.38 -10.10 -10.61
N ILE A 5 -5.25 -9.28 -11.21
CA ILE A 5 -5.89 -9.58 -12.51
C ILE A 5 -4.84 -9.73 -13.60
N ALA A 6 -3.89 -8.81 -13.72
CA ALA A 6 -2.84 -8.88 -14.73
C ALA A 6 -1.96 -10.14 -14.57
N THR A 7 -1.56 -10.46 -13.34
CA THR A 7 -0.75 -11.67 -13.04
C THR A 7 -1.51 -12.94 -13.35
N ASN A 8 -2.77 -13.05 -12.95
CA ASN A 8 -3.59 -14.22 -13.23
C ASN A 8 -3.85 -14.38 -14.74
N ALA A 9 -4.08 -13.30 -15.47
CA ALA A 9 -4.23 -13.33 -16.92
C ALA A 9 -2.95 -13.84 -17.61
N MET A 10 -1.77 -13.39 -17.15
CA MET A 10 -0.47 -13.87 -17.65
C MET A 10 -0.32 -15.38 -17.41
N LEU A 11 -0.56 -15.85 -16.18
CA LEU A 11 -0.43 -17.27 -15.83
C LEU A 11 -1.42 -18.17 -16.59
N ALA A 12 -2.64 -17.68 -16.80
CA ALA A 12 -3.63 -18.39 -17.60
C ALA A 12 -3.23 -18.44 -19.08
N ALA A 13 -2.72 -17.33 -19.60
CA ALA A 13 -2.23 -17.21 -20.96
C ALA A 13 -1.11 -18.21 -21.29
N GLU A 14 -0.14 -18.36 -20.40
CA GLU A 14 0.96 -19.33 -20.55
C GLU A 14 0.49 -20.80 -20.62
N ARG A 15 -0.64 -21.10 -19.99
CA ARG A 15 -1.18 -22.48 -19.91
C ARG A 15 -2.15 -22.83 -21.01
N ILE A 16 -2.93 -21.88 -21.47
CA ILE A 16 -4.02 -22.12 -22.44
C ILE A 16 -3.52 -22.01 -23.87
N GLY A 17 -2.72 -20.99 -24.19
CA GLY A 17 -2.21 -20.76 -25.53
C GLY A 17 -3.26 -20.18 -26.51
N MET A 18 -2.89 -20.13 -27.80
CA MET A 18 -3.73 -19.59 -28.87
C MET A 18 -4.70 -20.65 -29.38
N PRO A 19 -5.93 -20.30 -29.81
CA PRO A 19 -6.45 -18.93 -29.91
C PRO A 19 -7.20 -18.42 -28.65
N GLU A 20 -7.40 -19.24 -27.63
CA GLU A 20 -8.24 -18.97 -26.46
C GLU A 20 -7.66 -17.88 -25.56
N ILE A 21 -6.35 -17.72 -25.53
CA ILE A 21 -5.65 -16.68 -24.75
C ILE A 21 -6.18 -15.26 -25.03
N ARG A 22 -6.65 -14.99 -26.26
CA ARG A 22 -7.21 -13.69 -26.63
C ARG A 22 -8.43 -13.29 -25.81
N ILE A 23 -9.21 -14.28 -25.33
CA ILE A 23 -10.41 -14.05 -24.50
C ILE A 23 -9.96 -13.54 -23.13
N ILE A 24 -8.99 -14.22 -22.51
CA ILE A 24 -8.46 -13.88 -21.19
C ILE A 24 -7.78 -12.49 -21.23
N LEU A 25 -6.98 -12.22 -22.24
CA LEU A 25 -6.32 -10.94 -22.40
C LEU A 25 -7.32 -9.80 -22.67
N SER A 26 -8.39 -10.06 -23.41
CA SER A 26 -9.45 -9.10 -23.63
C SER A 26 -10.19 -8.74 -22.34
N GLU A 27 -10.54 -9.73 -21.52
CA GLU A 27 -11.17 -9.54 -20.21
C GLU A 27 -10.28 -8.69 -19.30
N ALA A 28 -9.01 -9.07 -19.16
CA ALA A 28 -8.03 -8.32 -18.35
C ALA A 28 -7.86 -6.87 -18.86
N THR A 29 -7.81 -6.69 -20.17
CA THR A 29 -7.69 -5.37 -20.80
C THR A 29 -8.88 -4.48 -20.46
N ILE A 30 -10.10 -5.01 -20.59
CA ILE A 30 -11.32 -4.26 -20.25
C ILE A 30 -11.33 -3.90 -18.77
N TYR A 31 -11.05 -4.86 -17.90
CA TYR A 31 -11.01 -4.60 -16.44
C TYR A 31 -10.02 -3.48 -16.09
N LEU A 32 -8.80 -3.55 -16.63
CA LEU A 32 -7.78 -2.53 -16.38
C LEU A 32 -8.15 -1.18 -16.99
N ALA A 33 -8.79 -1.17 -18.15
CA ALA A 33 -9.22 0.06 -18.81
C ALA A 33 -10.27 0.83 -18.01
N ILE A 34 -11.25 0.13 -17.41
CA ILE A 34 -12.32 0.76 -16.64
C ILE A 34 -11.96 0.99 -15.16
N SER A 35 -10.85 0.44 -14.68
CA SER A 35 -10.41 0.62 -13.29
C SER A 35 -9.96 2.05 -13.02
N SER A 36 -10.21 2.54 -11.80
CA SER A 36 -9.71 3.84 -11.34
C SER A 36 -8.18 3.87 -11.41
N LYS A 37 -7.64 4.98 -11.89
CA LYS A 37 -6.18 5.17 -12.00
C LYS A 37 -5.65 5.92 -10.79
N SER A 38 -4.51 5.47 -10.27
CA SER A 38 -3.76 6.17 -9.24
C SER A 38 -2.26 5.92 -9.39
N ASN A 39 -1.48 6.95 -9.09
CA ASN A 39 -0.03 6.86 -8.95
C ASN A 39 0.42 7.13 -7.50
N SER A 40 -0.48 7.05 -6.53
CA SER A 40 -0.17 7.35 -5.12
C SER A 40 0.94 6.45 -4.56
N SER A 41 0.96 5.16 -4.90
CA SER A 41 2.02 4.24 -4.49
C SER A 41 3.38 4.57 -5.12
N TYR A 42 3.39 4.93 -6.41
CA TYR A 42 4.59 5.38 -7.11
C TYR A 42 5.17 6.65 -6.48
N ASN A 43 4.31 7.64 -6.21
CA ASN A 43 4.74 8.88 -5.57
C ASN A 43 5.24 8.64 -4.14
N ALA A 44 4.58 7.74 -3.39
CA ALA A 44 4.98 7.41 -2.03
C ALA A 44 6.40 6.81 -1.96
N VAL A 45 6.69 5.80 -2.77
CA VAL A 45 8.03 5.19 -2.81
C VAL A 45 9.08 6.16 -3.37
N GLY A 46 8.73 6.95 -4.38
CA GLY A 46 9.62 7.98 -4.94
C GLY A 46 10.03 9.00 -3.90
N LYS A 47 9.07 9.49 -3.10
CA LYS A 47 9.36 10.45 -2.02
C LYS A 47 10.21 9.84 -0.90
N ALA A 48 9.95 8.58 -0.53
CA ALA A 48 10.76 7.90 0.47
C ALA A 48 12.22 7.73 0.01
N LEU A 49 12.43 7.35 -1.26
CA LEU A 49 13.76 7.24 -1.84
C LEU A 49 14.48 8.60 -1.94
N GLU A 50 13.76 9.65 -2.31
CA GLU A 50 14.29 11.02 -2.32
C GLU A 50 14.78 11.43 -0.93
N ASP A 51 13.97 11.19 0.10
CA ASP A 51 14.33 11.51 1.47
C ASP A 51 15.60 10.76 1.91
N ILE A 52 15.72 9.47 1.61
CA ILE A 52 16.92 8.67 1.90
C ILE A 52 18.15 9.24 1.15
N ASN A 53 18.01 9.54 -0.12
CA ASN A 53 19.11 10.09 -0.94
C ASN A 53 19.56 11.48 -0.44
N ASN A 54 18.67 12.24 0.17
CA ASN A 54 18.96 13.51 0.81
C ASN A 54 19.51 13.37 2.26
N GLY A 55 19.80 12.14 2.70
CA GLY A 55 20.37 11.86 4.01
C GLY A 55 19.35 11.87 5.16
N LEU A 56 18.06 11.85 4.86
CA LEU A 56 16.99 11.78 5.85
C LEU A 56 16.81 10.32 6.30
N ILE A 57 17.74 9.85 7.11
CA ILE A 57 17.71 8.49 7.69
C ILE A 57 17.19 8.60 9.12
N GLU A 58 16.09 7.93 9.36
CA GLU A 58 15.49 7.87 10.70
C GLU A 58 15.88 6.57 11.40
N GLU A 59 16.12 6.65 12.70
CA GLU A 59 16.35 5.46 13.50
C GLU A 59 15.09 4.63 13.68
N VAL A 60 15.26 3.30 13.73
CA VAL A 60 14.18 2.39 14.09
C VAL A 60 13.75 2.67 15.52
N PRO A 61 12.46 2.90 15.81
CA PRO A 61 11.97 3.08 17.18
C PRO A 61 12.38 1.94 18.11
N ASN A 62 12.76 2.26 19.34
CA ASN A 62 13.33 1.27 20.26
C ASN A 62 12.42 0.05 20.48
N HIS A 63 11.12 0.25 20.68
CA HIS A 63 10.15 -0.84 20.87
C HIS A 63 10.04 -1.82 19.69
N LEU A 64 10.63 -1.51 18.53
CA LEU A 64 10.71 -2.40 17.36
C LEU A 64 12.05 -3.15 17.27
N LYS A 65 12.98 -2.89 18.20
CA LYS A 65 14.27 -3.58 18.29
C LYS A 65 14.16 -4.76 19.26
N ASP A 66 14.82 -5.87 18.96
CA ASP A 66 14.78 -7.08 19.80
C ASP A 66 15.19 -6.84 21.25
N GLU A 67 16.11 -5.90 21.47
CA GLU A 67 16.61 -5.50 22.79
C GLU A 67 15.53 -4.88 23.69
N PHE A 68 14.45 -4.36 23.09
CA PHE A 68 13.36 -3.64 23.79
C PHE A 68 11.99 -4.24 23.48
N LYS A 69 11.92 -5.52 23.12
CA LYS A 69 10.69 -6.21 22.70
C LYS A 69 9.56 -6.14 23.74
N GLU A 70 9.87 -6.00 25.00
CA GLU A 70 8.90 -5.83 26.10
C GLU A 70 8.14 -4.49 26.02
N GLN A 71 8.67 -3.50 25.29
CA GLN A 71 8.01 -2.22 25.06
C GLN A 71 7.06 -2.25 23.85
N TYR A 72 7.11 -3.34 23.06
CA TYR A 72 6.25 -3.49 21.91
C TYR A 72 4.83 -3.82 22.32
N VAL A 73 3.89 -3.00 21.91
CA VAL A 73 2.46 -3.26 22.14
C VAL A 73 1.92 -4.11 21.00
N TYR A 74 1.56 -5.36 21.31
CA TYR A 74 1.11 -6.33 20.33
C TYR A 74 -0.33 -6.04 19.86
N PRO A 75 -0.55 -5.64 18.60
CA PRO A 75 -1.86 -5.16 18.13
C PRO A 75 -2.99 -6.18 18.25
N HIS A 76 -2.70 -7.48 18.12
CA HIS A 76 -3.72 -8.52 18.20
C HIS A 76 -4.37 -8.70 19.59
N ASN A 77 -3.80 -8.10 20.62
CA ASN A 77 -4.39 -8.07 21.96
C ASN A 77 -5.45 -6.97 22.11
N TYR A 78 -5.69 -6.16 21.08
CA TYR A 78 -6.59 -5.01 21.11
C TYR A 78 -7.69 -5.14 20.06
N GLU A 79 -8.80 -4.48 20.32
CA GLU A 79 -9.95 -4.45 19.41
C GLU A 79 -9.52 -3.95 18.02
N GLY A 80 -9.97 -4.64 16.97
CA GLY A 80 -9.63 -4.34 15.59
C GLY A 80 -8.17 -4.64 15.21
N SER A 81 -7.39 -5.30 16.10
CA SER A 81 -5.97 -5.62 15.87
C SER A 81 -5.15 -4.39 15.47
N PHE A 82 -5.46 -3.24 16.03
CA PHE A 82 -4.80 -1.97 15.77
C PHE A 82 -4.39 -1.27 17.07
N VAL A 83 -3.14 -0.78 17.08
CA VAL A 83 -2.61 0.07 18.15
C VAL A 83 -1.93 1.27 17.51
N LYS A 84 -2.29 2.46 17.98
CA LYS A 84 -1.63 3.70 17.55
C LYS A 84 -0.27 3.81 18.23
N GLN A 85 0.72 3.13 17.69
CA GLN A 85 2.12 3.24 18.13
C GLN A 85 3.02 3.67 16.95
N LYS A 86 4.21 4.16 17.27
CA LYS A 86 5.13 4.70 16.29
C LYS A 86 5.91 3.57 15.61
N TYR A 87 5.82 3.45 14.29
CA TYR A 87 6.58 2.47 13.49
C TYR A 87 7.74 3.08 12.70
N PHE A 88 7.86 4.39 12.75
CA PHE A 88 8.83 5.15 12.01
C PHE A 88 9.38 6.28 12.89
N GLY A 89 10.69 6.56 12.81
CA GLY A 89 11.37 7.57 13.63
C GLY A 89 10.86 8.99 13.41
N GLY A 90 10.56 9.33 12.15
CA GLY A 90 10.01 10.63 11.77
C GLY A 90 8.49 10.72 11.86
N ASP A 91 7.96 11.86 11.44
CA ASP A 91 6.53 12.14 11.36
C ASP A 91 6.14 12.55 9.93
N ARG A 92 6.48 11.70 8.97
CA ARG A 92 6.21 11.94 7.56
C ARG A 92 5.08 11.08 7.06
N VAL A 93 4.30 11.63 6.10
CA VAL A 93 3.27 10.91 5.36
C VAL A 93 3.75 10.76 3.93
N TYR A 94 4.04 9.53 3.52
CA TYR A 94 4.45 9.22 2.15
C TYR A 94 3.28 8.90 1.24
N TYR A 95 2.33 8.12 1.74
CA TYR A 95 1.14 7.78 0.98
C TYR A 95 0.08 8.89 1.10
N LYS A 96 -0.23 9.49 -0.04
CA LYS A 96 -1.28 10.50 -0.18
C LYS A 96 -2.35 9.97 -1.13
N PRO A 97 -3.52 9.57 -0.61
CA PRO A 97 -4.62 9.07 -1.43
C PRO A 97 -5.07 10.09 -2.45
N ARG A 98 -5.37 9.64 -3.67
CA ARG A 98 -5.98 10.48 -4.69
C ARG A 98 -7.49 10.58 -4.49
N ASN A 99 -8.08 11.64 -5.05
CA ASN A 99 -9.54 11.81 -5.03
C ASN A 99 -10.21 10.87 -6.04
N ASN A 100 -10.36 9.60 -5.65
CA ASN A 100 -11.19 8.62 -6.31
C ASN A 100 -11.92 7.77 -5.25
N ARG A 101 -12.99 7.08 -5.65
CA ARG A 101 -13.86 6.34 -4.72
C ARG A 101 -13.09 5.40 -3.77
N ASN A 102 -12.17 4.63 -4.30
CA ASN A 102 -11.45 3.62 -3.52
C ASN A 102 -10.45 4.26 -2.55
N GLU A 103 -9.71 5.25 -3.01
CA GLU A 103 -8.71 5.94 -2.16
C GLU A 103 -9.36 6.89 -1.15
N ASN A 104 -10.54 7.44 -1.43
CA ASN A 104 -11.30 8.18 -0.43
C ASN A 104 -11.69 7.29 0.76
N LEU A 105 -12.11 6.05 0.53
CA LEU A 105 -12.39 5.09 1.61
C LEU A 105 -11.13 4.74 2.41
N ILE A 106 -9.98 4.64 1.73
CA ILE A 106 -8.68 4.42 2.40
C ILE A 106 -8.32 5.65 3.24
N LYS A 107 -8.47 6.86 2.69
CA LYS A 107 -8.22 8.12 3.38
C LYS A 107 -9.03 8.19 4.67
N GLU A 108 -10.34 8.04 4.60
CA GLU A 108 -11.24 8.05 5.76
C GLU A 108 -10.82 7.04 6.84
N LYS A 109 -10.46 5.82 6.43
CA LYS A 109 -9.97 4.80 7.35
C LYS A 109 -8.67 5.21 8.03
N LEU A 110 -7.71 5.74 7.29
CA LEU A 110 -6.42 6.17 7.82
C LEU A 110 -6.58 7.35 8.79
N GLU A 111 -7.40 8.34 8.44
CA GLU A 111 -7.71 9.48 9.30
C GLU A 111 -8.36 9.05 10.61
N LYS A 112 -9.33 8.14 10.53
CA LYS A 112 -9.99 7.56 11.71
C LYS A 112 -9.00 6.81 12.62
N LEU A 113 -8.10 6.02 12.04
CA LEU A 113 -7.15 5.20 12.79
C LEU A 113 -6.03 6.04 13.40
N TRP A 114 -5.46 6.94 12.64
CA TRP A 114 -4.26 7.69 13.02
C TRP A 114 -4.56 9.08 13.59
N GLY A 115 -5.76 9.64 13.31
CA GLY A 115 -6.16 10.96 13.77
C GLY A 115 -5.31 12.08 13.18
N ARG A 116 -4.87 11.93 11.92
CA ARG A 116 -4.13 12.94 11.18
C ARG A 116 -4.61 13.02 9.74
N ASP A 117 -4.40 14.17 9.10
CA ASP A 117 -4.74 14.41 7.71
C ASP A 117 -3.78 13.69 6.74
N TYR A 118 -4.33 13.26 5.62
CA TYR A 118 -3.62 12.60 4.51
C TYR A 118 -3.76 13.38 3.18
N GLU A 119 -3.88 14.71 3.26
CA GLU A 119 -3.91 15.58 2.08
C GLU A 119 -2.54 15.78 1.39
#